data_553a2ff35b2500f4d67a3f1d60a1bcb1
#
_entry.id   553a2ff35b2500f4d67a3f1d60a1bcb1
#
_cell.length_a   1.000
_cell.length_b   1.000
_cell.length_c   1.000
_cell.angle_alpha   90.00
_cell.angle_beta   90.00
_cell.angle_gamma   90.00
#
_symmetry.space_group_name_H-M   'P 1'
#
loop_
_entity.id
_entity.type
_entity.pdbx_description
1 polymer ?
#
loop_
_entity_poly.entity_id
_entity_poly.type
_entity_poly.pdbx_seq_one_letter_code
_entity_poly.pdbx_strand_id
1 'polypeptide(L)'
;VLNLAELDRGPEAAAQFRESLRAATHDVGFFYLTGHGVPADLEGRLLAAARAFFALPEASKLAIENTKSAQFRGYTRVGGERTQGEIDWREQIDVGPERPVITDPAAADFWRLEGPNLWPEDLPELQSVLAEWHELLSGIALRLLGAWAESLGAPADAFAPAFAPDPSTLIKVV
;
A
#
# COMPACT_ATOMS: atom_id res chain seq x y z
N VAL A 1 -18.32 10.44 -0.29
CA VAL A 1 -17.15 10.96 -1.03
C VAL A 1 -16.53 12.07 -0.20
N LEU A 2 -15.21 12.02 -0.01
CA LEU A 2 -14.42 13.04 0.69
C LEU A 2 -13.42 13.66 -0.27
N ASN A 3 -13.19 14.97 -0.18
CA ASN A 3 -12.22 15.67 -1.02
C ASN A 3 -11.01 16.08 -0.17
N LEU A 4 -9.87 15.40 -0.34
CA LEU A 4 -8.66 15.63 0.46
C LEU A 4 -8.12 17.05 0.34
N ALA A 5 -8.32 17.70 -0.81
CA ALA A 5 -7.87 19.08 -1.02
C ALA A 5 -8.55 20.09 -0.08
N GLU A 6 -9.66 19.75 0.56
CA GLU A 6 -10.31 20.62 1.54
C GLU A 6 -9.43 20.89 2.77
N LEU A 7 -8.50 19.99 3.10
CA LEU A 7 -7.53 20.21 4.18
C LEU A 7 -6.63 21.43 3.93
N ASP A 8 -6.43 21.81 2.68
CA ASP A 8 -5.52 22.89 2.28
C ASP A 8 -6.28 24.21 2.01
N ARG A 9 -7.63 24.23 2.11
CA ARG A 9 -8.48 25.40 1.79
C ARG A 9 -8.76 26.32 2.98
N GLY A 10 -8.08 26.10 4.09
CA GLY A 10 -8.19 26.89 5.30
C GLY A 10 -8.92 26.18 6.43
N PRO A 11 -8.91 26.79 7.63
CA PRO A 11 -9.29 26.10 8.87
C PRO A 11 -10.74 25.62 8.89
N GLU A 12 -11.66 26.37 8.29
CA GLU A 12 -13.08 26.00 8.25
C GLU A 12 -13.32 24.78 7.34
N ALA A 13 -12.75 24.77 6.13
CA ALA A 13 -12.84 23.64 5.20
C ALA A 13 -12.17 22.39 5.77
N ALA A 14 -11.00 22.56 6.40
CA ALA A 14 -10.30 21.47 7.06
C ALA A 14 -11.11 20.88 8.24
N ALA A 15 -11.78 21.72 9.03
CA ALA A 15 -12.65 21.26 10.11
C ALA A 15 -13.85 20.46 9.57
N GLN A 16 -14.49 20.92 8.52
CA GLN A 16 -15.59 20.23 7.86
C GLN A 16 -15.14 18.88 7.26
N PHE A 17 -13.96 18.85 6.66
CA PHE A 17 -13.38 17.58 6.16
C PHE A 17 -13.18 16.58 7.30
N ARG A 18 -12.58 16.99 8.43
CA ARG A 18 -12.34 16.12 9.58
C ARG A 18 -13.63 15.56 10.18
N GLU A 19 -14.67 16.40 10.28
CA GLU A 19 -15.99 15.94 10.73
C GLU A 19 -16.59 14.91 9.77
N SER A 20 -16.52 15.17 8.47
CA SER A 20 -17.00 14.25 7.43
C SER A 20 -16.20 12.95 7.40
N LEU A 21 -14.88 13.01 7.60
CA LEU A 21 -14.01 11.83 7.70
C LEU A 21 -14.39 10.97 8.90
N ARG A 22 -14.60 11.60 10.06
CA ARG A 22 -15.05 10.90 11.28
C ARG A 22 -16.39 10.21 11.07
N ALA A 23 -17.38 10.92 10.54
CA ALA A 23 -18.69 10.35 10.27
C ALA A 23 -18.61 9.19 9.27
N ALA A 24 -17.88 9.34 8.16
CA ALA A 24 -17.75 8.29 7.16
C ALA A 24 -17.08 7.03 7.72
N THR A 25 -16.05 7.17 8.56
CA THR A 25 -15.36 6.03 9.16
C THR A 25 -16.13 5.38 10.30
N HIS A 26 -16.86 6.15 11.10
CA HIS A 26 -17.66 5.64 12.22
C HIS A 26 -18.96 4.97 11.74
N ASP A 27 -19.69 5.62 10.84
CA ASP A 27 -21.06 5.22 10.50
C ASP A 27 -21.11 4.22 9.33
N VAL A 28 -20.11 4.28 8.41
CA VAL A 28 -20.08 3.47 7.19
C VAL A 28 -18.87 2.54 7.13
N GLY A 29 -17.71 2.98 7.60
CA GLY A 29 -16.45 2.23 7.61
C GLY A 29 -15.60 2.36 6.34
N PHE A 30 -16.10 3.03 5.28
CA PHE A 30 -15.33 3.31 4.05
C PHE A 30 -15.85 4.56 3.34
N PHE A 31 -15.04 5.09 2.42
CA PHE A 31 -15.38 6.28 1.63
C PHE A 31 -14.60 6.30 0.31
N TYR A 32 -15.10 7.05 -0.65
CA TYR A 32 -14.35 7.44 -1.83
C TYR A 32 -13.57 8.73 -1.55
N LEU A 33 -12.30 8.76 -1.95
CA LEU A 33 -11.43 9.92 -1.82
C LEU A 33 -11.23 10.59 -3.17
N THR A 34 -11.38 11.90 -3.23
CA THR A 34 -11.09 12.76 -4.38
C THR A 34 -10.12 13.85 -3.97
N GLY A 35 -9.60 14.63 -4.92
CA GLY A 35 -8.66 15.72 -4.62
C GLY A 35 -7.37 15.24 -3.94
N HIS A 36 -7.02 13.97 -4.11
CA HIS A 36 -5.85 13.32 -3.51
C HIS A 36 -4.53 13.64 -4.21
N GLY A 37 -4.56 14.25 -5.40
CA GLY A 37 -3.36 14.67 -6.13
C GLY A 37 -2.62 13.54 -6.87
N VAL A 38 -3.14 12.32 -6.89
CA VAL A 38 -2.56 11.24 -7.71
C VAL A 38 -2.73 11.61 -9.19
N PRO A 39 -1.64 11.62 -9.99
CA PRO A 39 -1.71 11.89 -11.42
C PRO A 39 -2.58 10.87 -12.15
N ALA A 40 -3.47 11.34 -13.03
CA ALA A 40 -4.37 10.44 -13.76
C ALA A 40 -3.66 9.43 -14.67
N ASP A 41 -2.47 9.79 -15.19
CA ASP A 41 -1.64 8.89 -16.00
C ASP A 41 -0.99 7.79 -15.15
N LEU A 42 -0.71 8.03 -13.88
CA LEU A 42 -0.11 7.03 -12.99
C LEU A 42 -1.03 5.83 -12.79
N GLU A 43 -2.33 6.07 -12.56
CA GLU A 43 -3.32 5.00 -12.47
C GLU A 43 -3.35 4.16 -13.77
N GLY A 44 -3.34 4.83 -14.91
CA GLY A 44 -3.29 4.16 -16.22
C GLY A 44 -2.03 3.32 -16.39
N ARG A 45 -0.86 3.85 -16.01
CA ARG A 45 0.43 3.13 -16.05
C ARG A 45 0.44 1.93 -15.12
N LEU A 46 -0.10 2.09 -13.90
CA LEU A 46 -0.20 1.01 -12.92
C LEU A 46 -1.06 -0.14 -13.45
N LEU A 47 -2.26 0.17 -13.95
CA LEU A 47 -3.16 -0.84 -14.51
C LEU A 47 -2.56 -1.53 -15.74
N ALA A 48 -1.84 -0.80 -16.59
CA ALA A 48 -1.15 -1.37 -17.75
C ALA A 48 -0.02 -2.32 -17.31
N ALA A 49 0.81 -1.90 -16.34
CA ALA A 49 1.89 -2.72 -15.80
C ALA A 49 1.36 -3.97 -15.08
N ALA A 50 0.29 -3.85 -14.31
CA ALA A 50 -0.36 -4.99 -13.65
C ALA A 50 -0.88 -6.01 -14.67
N ARG A 51 -1.56 -5.57 -15.71
CA ARG A 51 -2.03 -6.46 -16.80
C ARG A 51 -0.87 -7.11 -17.55
N ALA A 52 0.19 -6.36 -17.84
CA ALA A 52 1.39 -6.89 -18.48
C ALA A 52 2.05 -7.96 -17.60
N PHE A 53 2.13 -7.75 -16.29
CA PHE A 53 2.66 -8.72 -15.35
C PHE A 53 1.89 -10.03 -15.35
N PHE A 54 0.56 -9.98 -15.21
CA PHE A 54 -0.24 -11.22 -15.20
C PHE A 54 -0.27 -11.91 -16.57
N ALA A 55 0.01 -11.20 -17.65
CA ALA A 55 0.16 -11.77 -19.00
C ALA A 55 1.54 -12.39 -19.26
N LEU A 56 2.52 -12.23 -18.37
CA LEU A 56 3.83 -12.87 -18.50
C LEU A 56 3.70 -14.41 -18.54
N PRO A 57 4.63 -15.11 -19.21
CA PRO A 57 4.74 -16.55 -19.11
C PRO A 57 4.78 -17.02 -17.64
N GLU A 58 4.14 -18.13 -17.34
CA GLU A 58 4.11 -18.67 -15.97
C GLU A 58 5.51 -18.84 -15.37
N ALA A 59 6.48 -19.26 -16.19
CA ALA A 59 7.87 -19.42 -15.76
C ALA A 59 8.48 -18.11 -15.25
N SER A 60 8.20 -16.97 -15.91
CA SER A 60 8.67 -15.65 -15.49
C SER A 60 8.03 -15.21 -14.17
N LYS A 61 6.73 -15.46 -13.99
CA LYS A 61 6.03 -15.19 -12.74
C LYS A 61 6.54 -16.08 -11.61
N LEU A 62 6.74 -17.38 -11.86
CA LEU A 62 7.29 -18.32 -10.88
C LEU A 62 8.77 -18.06 -10.54
N ALA A 63 9.52 -17.36 -11.39
CA ALA A 63 10.87 -16.93 -11.07
C ALA A 63 10.93 -16.07 -9.81
N ILE A 64 9.87 -15.30 -9.54
CA ILE A 64 9.70 -14.44 -8.37
C ILE A 64 8.62 -14.97 -7.41
N GLU A 65 8.40 -16.29 -7.35
CA GLU A 65 7.41 -16.87 -6.44
C GLU A 65 7.70 -16.51 -4.98
N ASN A 66 6.68 -16.15 -4.22
CA ASN A 66 6.78 -15.67 -2.83
C ASN A 66 7.47 -16.66 -1.88
N THR A 67 7.46 -17.94 -2.19
CA THR A 67 8.21 -19.00 -1.45
C THR A 67 9.73 -18.80 -1.48
N LYS A 68 10.22 -17.94 -2.37
CA LYS A 68 11.64 -17.56 -2.48
C LYS A 68 12.03 -16.35 -1.64
N SER A 69 11.04 -15.69 -1.03
CA SER A 69 11.23 -14.52 -0.17
C SER A 69 10.90 -14.85 1.28
N ALA A 70 11.86 -14.66 2.17
CA ALA A 70 11.62 -14.73 3.61
C ALA A 70 10.76 -13.55 4.12
N GLN A 71 10.59 -12.51 3.30
CA GLN A 71 9.90 -11.27 3.62
C GLN A 71 8.43 -11.23 3.14
N PHE A 72 7.91 -12.36 2.66
CA PHE A 72 6.57 -12.44 2.10
C PHE A 72 6.36 -11.47 0.94
N ARG A 73 7.28 -11.49 -0.03
CA ARG A 73 7.25 -10.67 -1.24
C ARG A 73 7.21 -11.57 -2.47
N GLY A 74 6.61 -11.06 -3.55
CA GLY A 74 6.62 -11.74 -4.84
C GLY A 74 5.28 -12.34 -5.23
N TYR A 75 5.31 -13.21 -6.23
CA TYR A 75 4.15 -13.79 -6.88
C TYR A 75 3.57 -14.99 -6.13
N THR A 76 2.26 -15.00 -6.00
CA THR A 76 1.49 -16.17 -5.55
C THR A 76 0.61 -16.66 -6.70
N ARG A 77 0.78 -17.93 -7.09
CA ARG A 77 -0.02 -18.54 -8.15
C ARG A 77 -1.46 -18.80 -7.69
N VAL A 78 -2.37 -18.98 -8.66
CA VAL A 78 -3.76 -19.40 -8.39
C VAL A 78 -3.76 -20.64 -7.48
N GLY A 79 -4.53 -20.56 -6.40
CA GLY A 79 -4.64 -21.64 -5.41
C GLY A 79 -3.44 -21.77 -4.46
N GLY A 80 -2.47 -20.86 -4.53
CA GLY A 80 -1.31 -20.81 -3.65
C GLY A 80 -1.61 -20.29 -2.23
N GLU A 81 -2.70 -19.57 -2.05
CA GLU A 81 -3.18 -19.10 -0.75
C GLU A 81 -4.49 -19.77 -0.35
N ARG A 82 -4.74 -19.73 0.95
CA ARG A 82 -5.99 -20.21 1.55
C ARG A 82 -6.51 -19.19 2.56
N THR A 83 -7.78 -18.87 2.47
CA THR A 83 -8.48 -18.05 3.45
C THR A 83 -9.49 -18.93 4.20
N GLN A 84 -9.36 -19.03 5.52
CA GLN A 84 -10.23 -19.88 6.38
C GLN A 84 -10.29 -21.36 5.93
N GLY A 85 -9.19 -21.86 5.33
CA GLY A 85 -9.11 -23.24 4.85
C GLY A 85 -9.54 -23.46 3.39
N GLU A 86 -10.24 -22.50 2.79
CA GLU A 86 -10.66 -22.53 1.39
C GLU A 86 -9.57 -22.00 0.46
N ILE A 87 -9.47 -22.54 -0.75
CA ILE A 87 -8.51 -22.14 -1.75
C ILE A 87 -8.89 -20.78 -2.35
N ASP A 88 -7.94 -19.85 -2.40
CA ASP A 88 -8.09 -18.57 -3.09
C ASP A 88 -7.85 -18.75 -4.59
N TRP A 89 -8.89 -18.57 -5.39
CA TRP A 89 -8.85 -18.70 -6.86
C TRP A 89 -8.39 -17.40 -7.53
N ARG A 90 -7.29 -16.86 -7.07
CA ARG A 90 -6.64 -15.67 -7.63
C ARG A 90 -5.13 -15.88 -7.69
N GLU A 91 -4.49 -15.16 -8.60
CA GLU A 91 -3.06 -14.93 -8.57
C GLU A 91 -2.78 -13.50 -8.10
N GLN A 92 -1.61 -13.26 -7.52
CA GLN A 92 -1.27 -11.94 -6.97
C GLN A 92 0.23 -11.73 -6.91
N ILE A 93 0.62 -10.47 -6.78
CA ILE A 93 1.98 -10.08 -6.38
C ILE A 93 1.91 -9.19 -5.14
N ASP A 94 2.73 -9.52 -4.15
CA ASP A 94 2.89 -8.79 -2.89
C ASP A 94 4.19 -7.99 -2.91
N VAL A 95 4.09 -6.68 -2.68
CA VAL A 95 5.20 -5.73 -2.72
C VAL A 95 5.15 -4.82 -1.50
N GLY A 96 6.26 -4.68 -0.81
CA GLY A 96 6.41 -3.75 0.32
C GLY A 96 7.44 -2.66 0.02
N PRO A 97 7.79 -1.84 1.03
CA PRO A 97 8.92 -0.92 0.92
C PRO A 97 10.20 -1.66 0.56
N GLU A 98 11.01 -1.09 -0.34
CA GLU A 98 12.31 -1.65 -0.69
C GLU A 98 13.30 -1.40 0.44
N ARG A 99 13.72 -2.46 1.13
CA ARG A 99 14.60 -2.38 2.29
C ARG A 99 15.67 -3.48 2.25
N PRO A 100 16.82 -3.28 2.89
CA PRO A 100 17.79 -4.34 3.08
C PRO A 100 17.24 -5.41 4.03
N VAL A 101 17.71 -6.63 3.88
CA VAL A 101 17.41 -7.73 4.81
C VAL A 101 17.93 -7.35 6.20
N ILE A 102 17.12 -7.51 7.23
CA ILE A 102 17.54 -7.34 8.62
C ILE A 102 18.34 -8.60 9.05
N THR A 103 19.61 -8.41 9.33
CA THR A 103 20.54 -9.49 9.70
C THR A 103 20.90 -9.53 11.18
N ASP A 104 20.43 -8.55 11.96
CA ASP A 104 20.68 -8.50 13.41
C ASP A 104 19.97 -9.68 14.10
N PRO A 105 20.72 -10.62 14.74
CA PRO A 105 20.13 -11.74 15.43
C PRO A 105 19.34 -11.33 16.69
N ALA A 106 19.56 -10.13 17.22
CA ALA A 106 18.83 -9.57 18.34
C ALA A 106 17.55 -8.86 17.95
N ALA A 107 17.31 -8.64 16.64
CA ALA A 107 16.08 -8.02 16.17
C ALA A 107 14.88 -8.94 16.46
N ALA A 108 13.74 -8.32 16.80
CA ALA A 108 12.50 -9.08 17.01
C ALA A 108 12.09 -9.80 15.71
N ASP A 109 11.46 -10.96 15.84
CA ASP A 109 11.14 -11.85 14.71
C ASP A 109 10.31 -11.19 13.61
N PHE A 110 9.43 -10.25 13.94
CA PHE A 110 8.62 -9.54 12.96
C PHE A 110 9.45 -8.68 11.98
N TRP A 111 10.66 -8.24 12.37
CA TRP A 111 11.56 -7.52 11.48
C TRP A 111 12.08 -8.37 10.32
N ARG A 112 11.98 -9.69 10.40
CA ARG A 112 12.34 -10.61 9.30
C ARG A 112 11.41 -10.46 8.09
N LEU A 113 10.25 -9.84 8.28
CA LEU A 113 9.32 -9.51 7.18
C LEU A 113 9.73 -8.24 6.42
N GLU A 114 10.74 -7.50 6.90
CA GLU A 114 11.32 -6.37 6.19
C GLU A 114 12.47 -6.83 5.29
N GLY A 115 12.49 -6.34 4.06
CA GLY A 115 13.53 -6.69 3.11
C GLY A 115 13.18 -6.37 1.66
N PRO A 116 14.00 -6.82 0.71
CA PRO A 116 13.83 -6.51 -0.70
C PRO A 116 12.59 -7.19 -1.28
N ASN A 117 12.05 -6.57 -2.32
CA ASN A 117 11.05 -7.19 -3.15
C ASN A 117 11.68 -8.17 -4.16
N LEU A 118 10.85 -9.01 -4.76
CA LEU A 118 11.20 -9.81 -5.92
C LEU A 118 10.57 -9.18 -7.17
N TRP A 119 11.40 -8.89 -8.17
CA TRP A 119 10.97 -8.22 -9.39
C TRP A 119 11.15 -9.12 -10.62
N PRO A 120 10.19 -9.15 -11.56
CA PRO A 120 10.32 -9.90 -12.79
C PRO A 120 11.35 -9.23 -13.73
N GLU A 121 12.34 -9.98 -14.19
CA GLU A 121 13.35 -9.46 -15.14
C GLU A 121 12.73 -9.02 -16.47
N ASP A 122 11.64 -9.68 -16.88
CA ASP A 122 10.96 -9.42 -18.16
C ASP A 122 10.06 -8.16 -18.12
N LEU A 123 9.89 -7.51 -16.96
CA LEU A 123 9.02 -6.35 -16.80
C LEU A 123 9.58 -5.35 -15.77
N PRO A 124 10.73 -4.72 -16.04
CA PRO A 124 11.39 -3.83 -15.09
C PRO A 124 10.57 -2.57 -14.75
N GLU A 125 9.69 -2.12 -15.64
CA GLU A 125 8.81 -0.98 -15.40
C GLU A 125 7.80 -1.19 -14.27
N LEU A 126 7.46 -2.43 -13.92
CA LEU A 126 6.57 -2.74 -12.80
C LEU A 126 7.11 -2.18 -11.49
N GLN A 127 8.42 -2.32 -11.26
CA GLN A 127 9.09 -1.79 -10.07
C GLN A 127 8.93 -0.28 -9.95
N SER A 128 9.23 0.46 -11.02
CA SER A 128 9.20 1.92 -10.99
C SER A 128 7.78 2.47 -10.78
N VAL A 129 6.78 1.87 -11.42
CA VAL A 129 5.39 2.29 -11.30
C VAL A 129 4.83 1.98 -9.91
N LEU A 130 5.12 0.80 -9.36
CA LEU A 130 4.68 0.44 -8.02
C LEU A 130 5.38 1.26 -6.93
N ALA A 131 6.66 1.62 -7.12
CA ALA A 131 7.37 2.50 -6.20
C ALA A 131 6.75 3.91 -6.17
N GLU A 132 6.48 4.50 -7.34
CA GLU A 132 5.82 5.81 -7.45
C GLU A 132 4.41 5.80 -6.82
N TRP A 133 3.64 4.75 -7.10
CA TRP A 133 2.32 4.54 -6.49
C TRP A 133 2.40 4.44 -4.98
N HIS A 134 3.32 3.62 -4.47
CA HIS A 134 3.53 3.41 -3.04
C HIS A 134 3.87 4.72 -2.31
N GLU A 135 4.78 5.51 -2.85
CA GLU A 135 5.19 6.79 -2.26
C GLU A 135 4.01 7.76 -2.16
N LEU A 136 3.26 7.93 -3.25
CA LEU A 136 2.09 8.82 -3.27
C LEU A 136 0.99 8.37 -2.31
N LEU A 137 0.63 7.09 -2.31
CA LEU A 137 -0.41 6.59 -1.40
C LEU A 137 0.02 6.62 0.06
N SER A 138 1.29 6.39 0.36
CA SER A 138 1.82 6.54 1.72
C SER A 138 1.68 7.96 2.22
N GLY A 139 2.00 8.95 1.40
CA GLY A 139 1.80 10.36 1.71
C GLY A 139 0.32 10.71 1.96
N ILE A 140 -0.58 10.20 1.12
CA ILE A 140 -2.03 10.39 1.27
C ILE A 140 -2.51 9.74 2.59
N ALA A 141 -2.07 8.52 2.88
CA ALA A 141 -2.44 7.80 4.09
C ALA A 141 -1.99 8.53 5.36
N LEU A 142 -0.77 9.06 5.38
CA LEU A 142 -0.27 9.85 6.51
C LEU A 142 -1.06 11.14 6.70
N ARG A 143 -1.45 11.84 5.63
CA ARG A 143 -2.32 13.02 5.72
C ARG A 143 -3.69 12.67 6.29
N LEU A 144 -4.29 11.55 5.84
CA LEU A 144 -5.57 11.07 6.38
C LEU A 144 -5.47 10.67 7.85
N LEU A 145 -4.38 10.01 8.27
CA LEU A 145 -4.14 9.66 9.67
C LEU A 145 -4.04 10.91 10.55
N GLY A 146 -3.35 11.95 10.09
CA GLY A 146 -3.27 13.22 10.81
C GLY A 146 -4.65 13.88 10.96
N ALA A 147 -5.41 13.99 9.86
CA ALA A 147 -6.76 14.54 9.90
C ALA A 147 -7.70 13.72 10.80
N TRP A 148 -7.50 12.39 10.82
CA TRP A 148 -8.29 11.50 11.66
C TRP A 148 -7.94 11.68 13.14
N ALA A 149 -6.66 11.76 13.50
CA ALA A 149 -6.22 12.07 14.86
C ALA A 149 -6.87 13.35 15.38
N GLU A 150 -6.80 14.44 14.60
CA GLU A 150 -7.44 15.72 14.95
C GLU A 150 -8.97 15.60 15.07
N SER A 151 -9.63 14.81 14.24
CA SER A 151 -11.09 14.58 14.34
C SER A 151 -11.50 13.89 15.65
N LEU A 152 -10.57 13.17 16.27
CA LEU A 152 -10.73 12.50 17.56
C LEU A 152 -10.25 13.35 18.75
N GLY A 153 -9.81 14.59 18.50
CA GLY A 153 -9.29 15.51 19.51
C GLY A 153 -7.84 15.24 19.92
N ALA A 154 -7.11 14.43 19.14
CA ALA A 154 -5.68 14.17 19.35
C ALA A 154 -4.82 15.10 18.45
N PRO A 155 -3.53 15.29 18.78
CA PRO A 155 -2.59 15.97 17.90
C PRO A 155 -2.48 15.27 16.53
N ALA A 156 -2.24 16.03 15.45
CA ALA A 156 -2.12 15.48 14.09
C ALA A 156 -1.01 14.41 13.97
N ASP A 157 0.01 14.48 14.80
CA ASP A 157 1.15 13.55 14.83
C ASP A 157 0.97 12.37 15.80
N ALA A 158 -0.23 12.20 16.38
CA ALA A 158 -0.48 11.15 17.38
C ALA A 158 -0.10 9.74 16.90
N PHE A 159 -0.18 9.47 15.60
CA PHE A 159 0.18 8.18 15.01
C PHE A 159 1.62 8.15 14.45
N ALA A 160 2.33 9.29 14.41
CA ALA A 160 3.66 9.36 13.83
C ALA A 160 4.66 8.34 14.43
N PRO A 161 4.68 8.03 15.75
CA PRO A 161 5.60 7.03 16.27
C PRO A 161 5.44 5.63 15.68
N ALA A 162 4.25 5.31 15.13
CA ALA A 162 3.97 4.01 14.54
C ALA A 162 4.15 3.98 13.01
N PHE A 163 4.09 5.15 12.35
CA PHE A 163 4.01 5.22 10.88
C PHE A 163 5.04 6.13 10.23
N ALA A 164 5.84 6.88 10.99
CA ALA A 164 6.87 7.76 10.43
C ALA A 164 8.25 7.46 11.06
N PRO A 165 9.35 7.66 10.31
CA PRO A 165 9.38 8.07 8.90
C PRO A 165 9.10 6.93 7.91
N ASP A 166 9.25 5.67 8.32
CA ASP A 166 9.27 4.50 7.45
C ASP A 166 8.20 3.48 7.84
N PRO A 167 6.92 3.69 7.43
CA PRO A 167 5.84 2.75 7.77
C PRO A 167 6.05 1.38 7.12
N SER A 168 5.68 0.32 7.84
CA SER A 168 5.57 -1.01 7.24
C SER A 168 4.25 -1.07 6.48
N THR A 169 4.33 -1.18 5.16
CA THR A 169 3.18 -1.19 4.25
C THR A 169 3.27 -2.35 3.28
N LEU A 170 2.14 -2.75 2.73
CA LEU A 170 2.06 -3.81 1.72
C LEU A 170 1.11 -3.37 0.61
N ILE A 171 1.55 -3.52 -0.64
CA ILE A 171 0.70 -3.46 -1.83
C ILE A 171 0.45 -4.87 -2.31
N LYS A 172 -0.80 -5.19 -2.54
CA LYS A 172 -1.23 -6.41 -3.17
C LYS A 172 -1.90 -6.07 -4.50
N VAL A 173 -1.39 -6.59 -5.60
CA VAL A 173 -2.00 -6.52 -6.93
C VAL A 173 -2.58 -7.89 -7.25
N VAL A 174 -3.87 -7.95 -7.58
CA VAL A 174 -4.64 -9.17 -7.85
C VAL A 174 -5.37 -9.06 -9.18
#